data_c743cf53322e41d801881d4610f45889
#
_entry.id   c743cf53322e41d801881d4610f45889
#
_cell.length_a   1.000
_cell.length_b   1.000
_cell.length_c   1.000
_cell.angle_alpha   90.00
_cell.angle_beta   90.00
_cell.angle_gamma   90.00
#
_symmetry.space_group_name_H-M   'P 1'
#
loop_
_entity.id
_entity.type
_entity.pdbx_description
1 polymer ?
#
loop_
_entity_poly.entity_id
_entity_poly.type
_entity_poly.pdbx_seq_one_letter_code
_entity_poly.pdbx_strand_id
1 'polypeptide(L)'
;GAGQGAGVKADILTLSAASLATLSVYLIPLIALILSYDALAGEAERGTLPLALATPVKRWELFAGKFLAQTAVVSAAILIGYTIAGGTAAALMGWQMAGLVAWVRLIATSVALGAVFVALGLAVSASTARSGTAAAIAIGLWLVFVVLYDLALLGAVIADNGGAFTKSVFPWLVLANPA
;
A
#
# COMPACT_ATOMS: atom_id res chain seq x y z
N GLY A 1 32.45 11.96 23.96
CA GLY A 1 31.08 12.51 23.76
C GLY A 1 30.53 12.41 22.32
N ALA A 2 31.39 12.30 21.29
CA ALA A 2 30.92 12.31 19.88
C ALA A 2 30.30 10.97 19.42
N GLY A 3 30.71 9.85 19.96
CA GLY A 3 30.19 8.52 19.56
C GLY A 3 28.76 8.22 20.02
N GLN A 4 28.36 8.74 21.16
CA GLN A 4 26.99 8.53 21.70
C GLN A 4 25.94 9.34 20.92
N GLY A 5 26.28 10.54 20.46
CA GLY A 5 25.38 11.36 19.66
C GLY A 5 25.09 10.78 18.27
N ALA A 6 26.05 10.09 17.66
CA ALA A 6 25.88 9.44 16.36
C ALA A 6 25.00 8.17 16.47
N GLY A 7 25.15 7.39 17.55
CA GLY A 7 24.33 6.21 17.80
C GLY A 7 22.85 6.56 18.04
N VAL A 8 22.58 7.59 18.84
CA VAL A 8 21.21 8.07 19.12
C VAL A 8 20.54 8.64 17.86
N LYS A 9 21.30 9.36 17.02
CA LYS A 9 20.76 9.88 15.73
C LYS A 9 20.44 8.77 14.73
N ALA A 10 21.29 7.75 14.62
CA ALA A 10 21.04 6.59 13.78
C ALA A 10 19.79 5.81 14.24
N ASP A 11 19.59 5.70 15.55
CA ASP A 11 18.45 5.00 16.17
C ASP A 11 17.13 5.75 15.93
N ILE A 12 17.13 7.08 16.00
CA ILE A 12 15.95 7.91 15.70
C ILE A 12 15.58 7.85 14.22
N LEU A 13 16.55 7.83 13.30
CA LEU A 13 16.30 7.72 11.86
C LEU A 13 15.69 6.36 11.49
N THR A 14 16.23 5.28 12.02
CA THR A 14 15.71 3.92 11.80
C THR A 14 14.31 3.76 12.39
N LEU A 15 14.07 4.33 13.57
CA LEU A 15 12.76 4.30 14.21
C LEU A 15 11.72 5.09 13.39
N SER A 16 12.10 6.27 12.90
CA SER A 16 11.22 7.10 12.06
C SER A 16 10.90 6.43 10.72
N ALA A 17 11.89 5.82 10.07
CA ALA A 17 11.69 5.08 8.82
C ALA A 17 10.79 3.85 9.04
N ALA A 18 11.00 3.11 10.12
CA ALA A 18 10.17 1.97 10.47
C ALA A 18 8.72 2.37 10.77
N SER A 19 8.52 3.47 11.52
CA SER A 19 7.17 3.99 11.82
C SER A 19 6.44 4.45 10.56
N LEU A 20 7.15 5.14 9.65
CA LEU A 20 6.59 5.55 8.35
C LEU A 20 6.26 4.34 7.48
N ALA A 21 7.12 3.34 7.43
CA ALA A 21 6.88 2.11 6.69
C ALA A 21 5.63 1.40 7.22
N THR A 22 5.52 1.21 8.54
CA THR A 22 4.35 0.59 9.17
C THR A 22 3.07 1.35 8.84
N LEU A 23 3.07 2.68 9.01
CA LEU A 23 1.89 3.49 8.71
C LEU A 23 1.50 3.40 7.22
N SER A 24 2.48 3.40 6.33
CA SER A 24 2.28 3.33 4.89
C SER A 24 1.66 2.01 4.45
N VAL A 25 2.06 0.91 5.06
CA VAL A 25 1.52 -0.42 4.80
C VAL A 25 0.01 -0.50 5.07
N TYR A 26 -0.49 0.20 6.10
CA TYR A 26 -1.92 0.25 6.40
C TYR A 26 -2.67 1.27 5.54
N LEU A 27 -2.10 2.47 5.35
CA LEU A 27 -2.79 3.58 4.68
C LEU A 27 -2.79 3.45 3.15
N ILE A 28 -1.68 3.04 2.54
CA ILE A 28 -1.59 2.96 1.08
C ILE A 28 -2.62 1.99 0.48
N PRO A 29 -2.76 0.73 0.98
CA PRO A 29 -3.81 -0.17 0.53
C PRO A 29 -5.21 0.39 0.73
N LEU A 30 -5.48 1.01 1.87
CA LEU A 30 -6.79 1.59 2.17
C LEU A 30 -7.14 2.71 1.18
N ILE A 31 -6.23 3.67 0.98
CA ILE A 31 -6.43 4.79 0.05
C ILE A 31 -6.59 4.29 -1.38
N ALA A 32 -5.75 3.34 -1.80
CA ALA A 32 -5.81 2.74 -3.14
C ALA A 32 -7.16 2.05 -3.40
N LEU A 33 -7.66 1.27 -2.45
CA LEU A 33 -8.98 0.64 -2.53
C LEU A 33 -10.12 1.66 -2.53
N ILE A 34 -10.07 2.67 -1.65
CA ILE A 34 -11.08 3.75 -1.60
C ILE A 34 -11.11 4.54 -2.90
N LEU A 35 -9.98 4.78 -3.53
CA LEU A 35 -9.91 5.49 -4.81
C LEU A 35 -10.50 4.66 -5.95
N SER A 36 -10.40 3.32 -5.87
CA SER A 36 -10.64 2.43 -7.00
C SER A 36 -12.00 1.74 -6.98
N TYR A 37 -12.63 1.53 -5.82
CA TYR A 37 -13.85 0.72 -5.70
C TYR A 37 -15.04 1.27 -6.49
N ASP A 38 -15.16 2.59 -6.63
CA ASP A 38 -16.28 3.27 -7.31
C ASP A 38 -16.02 3.51 -8.81
N ALA A 39 -14.82 3.26 -9.29
CA ALA A 39 -14.38 3.70 -10.61
C ALA A 39 -15.18 3.11 -11.79
N LEU A 40 -15.70 1.91 -11.67
CA LEU A 40 -16.54 1.23 -12.66
C LEU A 40 -17.94 0.93 -12.09
N ALA A 41 -18.01 0.49 -10.83
CA ALA A 41 -19.27 0.21 -10.14
C ALA A 41 -20.17 1.46 -10.05
N GLY A 42 -19.60 2.63 -9.74
CA GLY A 42 -20.33 3.88 -9.71
C GLY A 42 -20.79 4.35 -11.09
N GLU A 43 -20.02 4.13 -12.15
CA GLU A 43 -20.46 4.41 -13.52
C GLU A 43 -21.58 3.48 -13.95
N ALA A 44 -21.52 2.20 -13.55
CA ALA A 44 -22.58 1.24 -13.79
C ALA A 44 -23.87 1.63 -13.06
N GLU A 45 -23.78 2.00 -11.79
CA GLU A 45 -24.91 2.41 -10.97
C GLU A 45 -25.58 3.69 -11.47
N ARG A 46 -24.79 4.66 -11.94
CA ARG A 46 -25.28 5.92 -12.55
C ARG A 46 -25.73 5.76 -13.99
N GLY A 47 -25.58 4.58 -14.60
CA GLY A 47 -25.95 4.33 -16.00
C GLY A 47 -25.04 5.01 -17.03
N THR A 48 -23.88 5.52 -16.62
CA THR A 48 -22.91 6.20 -17.52
C THR A 48 -21.92 5.26 -18.18
N LEU A 49 -21.76 4.04 -17.66
CA LEU A 49 -20.87 3.03 -18.22
C LEU A 49 -21.18 2.69 -19.70
N PRO A 50 -22.46 2.53 -20.12
CA PRO A 50 -22.80 2.31 -21.54
C PRO A 50 -22.36 3.45 -22.44
N LEU A 51 -22.37 4.71 -21.97
CA LEU A 51 -21.89 5.87 -22.73
C LEU A 51 -20.37 5.81 -22.98
N ALA A 52 -19.61 5.40 -21.97
CA ALA A 52 -18.17 5.18 -22.10
C ALA A 52 -17.86 4.04 -23.09
N LEU A 53 -18.66 2.97 -23.08
CA LEU A 53 -18.51 1.83 -23.98
C LEU A 53 -19.09 2.06 -25.39
N ALA A 54 -19.87 3.12 -25.61
CA ALA A 54 -20.35 3.52 -26.94
C ALA A 54 -19.25 4.22 -27.77
N THR A 55 -18.16 4.65 -27.14
CA THR A 55 -16.98 5.15 -27.86
C THR A 55 -16.19 3.98 -28.47
N PRO A 56 -15.40 4.19 -29.54
CA PRO A 56 -14.61 3.13 -30.18
C PRO A 56 -13.38 2.71 -29.34
N VAL A 57 -13.59 2.54 -28.03
CA VAL A 57 -12.56 2.16 -27.06
C VAL A 57 -12.82 0.72 -26.59
N LYS A 58 -11.80 -0.11 -26.58
CA LYS A 58 -11.90 -1.48 -26.10
C LYS A 58 -12.04 -1.49 -24.57
N ARG A 59 -12.77 -2.47 -24.04
CA ARG A 59 -12.99 -2.60 -22.57
C ARG A 59 -11.69 -2.63 -21.77
N TRP A 60 -10.66 -3.29 -22.28
CA TRP A 60 -9.36 -3.33 -21.60
C TRP A 60 -8.63 -1.98 -21.61
N GLU A 61 -8.83 -1.15 -22.64
CA GLU A 61 -8.25 0.21 -22.73
C GLU A 61 -8.88 1.13 -21.67
N LEU A 62 -10.20 1.00 -21.47
CA LEU A 62 -10.91 1.71 -20.41
C LEU A 62 -10.36 1.30 -19.03
N PHE A 63 -10.20 -0.01 -18.80
CA PHE A 63 -9.64 -0.52 -17.54
C PHE A 63 -8.19 -0.06 -17.34
N ALA A 64 -7.36 -0.20 -18.37
CA ALA A 64 -5.95 0.22 -18.32
C ALA A 64 -5.81 1.73 -18.09
N GLY A 65 -6.63 2.54 -18.74
CA GLY A 65 -6.66 3.99 -18.54
C GLY A 65 -7.00 4.37 -17.11
N LYS A 66 -8.02 3.75 -16.52
CA LYS A 66 -8.40 3.97 -15.11
C LYS A 66 -7.29 3.49 -14.15
N PHE A 67 -6.72 2.31 -14.42
CA PHE A 67 -5.61 1.78 -13.64
C PHE A 67 -4.41 2.72 -13.62
N LEU A 68 -3.98 3.17 -14.80
CA LEU A 68 -2.84 4.08 -14.93
C LEU A 68 -3.11 5.43 -14.26
N ALA A 69 -4.30 6.00 -14.46
CA ALA A 69 -4.68 7.26 -13.85
C ALA A 69 -4.68 7.19 -12.32
N GLN A 70 -5.29 6.16 -11.74
CA GLN A 70 -5.37 6.00 -10.29
C GLN A 70 -4.01 5.64 -9.68
N THR A 71 -3.23 4.79 -10.35
CA THR A 71 -1.87 4.47 -9.93
C THR A 71 -0.99 5.73 -9.96
N ALA A 72 -1.14 6.59 -10.97
CA ALA A 72 -0.42 7.86 -11.04
C ALA A 72 -0.79 8.80 -9.87
N VAL A 73 -2.08 8.89 -9.52
CA VAL A 73 -2.53 9.69 -8.35
C VAL A 73 -1.95 9.16 -7.05
N VAL A 74 -2.04 7.85 -6.81
CA VAL A 74 -1.50 7.22 -5.60
C VAL A 74 0.02 7.39 -5.55
N SER A 75 0.71 7.18 -6.68
CA SER A 75 2.17 7.37 -6.77
C SER A 75 2.57 8.82 -6.49
N ALA A 76 1.85 9.79 -7.04
CA ALA A 76 2.10 11.21 -6.78
C ALA A 76 1.93 11.55 -5.29
N ALA A 77 0.88 11.04 -4.64
CA ALA A 77 0.66 11.24 -3.21
C ALA A 77 1.79 10.63 -2.36
N ILE A 78 2.24 9.41 -2.70
CA ILE A 78 3.36 8.74 -2.05
C ILE A 78 4.65 9.56 -2.23
N LEU A 79 4.95 9.98 -3.46
CA LEU A 79 6.15 10.77 -3.77
C LEU A 79 6.17 12.09 -3.01
N ILE A 80 5.05 12.81 -2.97
CA ILE A 80 4.94 14.07 -2.23
C ILE A 80 5.15 13.82 -0.73
N GLY A 81 4.42 12.85 -0.15
CA GLY A 81 4.51 12.55 1.27
C GLY A 81 5.92 12.13 1.70
N TYR A 82 6.54 11.24 0.95
CA TYR A 82 7.90 10.79 1.26
C TYR A 82 8.97 11.86 0.98
N THR A 83 8.79 12.71 -0.03
CA THR A 83 9.73 13.81 -0.28
C THR A 83 9.69 14.82 0.87
N ILE A 84 8.52 15.14 1.38
CA ILE A 84 8.38 16.02 2.54
C ILE A 84 9.00 15.37 3.79
N ALA A 85 8.65 14.11 4.07
CA ALA A 85 9.16 13.40 5.24
C ALA A 85 10.68 13.18 5.18
N GLY A 86 11.22 12.75 4.02
CA GLY A 86 12.65 12.57 3.82
C GLY A 86 13.42 13.88 3.81
N GLY A 87 12.85 14.93 3.21
CA GLY A 87 13.43 16.28 3.20
C GLY A 87 13.54 16.88 4.59
N THR A 88 12.51 16.74 5.42
CA THR A 88 12.56 17.20 6.82
C THR A 88 13.56 16.39 7.65
N ALA A 89 13.60 15.08 7.49
CA ALA A 89 14.57 14.22 8.17
C ALA A 89 16.01 14.59 7.75
N ALA A 90 16.27 14.80 6.46
CA ALA A 90 17.56 15.19 5.95
C ALA A 90 18.02 16.59 6.43
N ALA A 91 17.08 17.54 6.51
CA ALA A 91 17.36 18.88 7.02
C ALA A 91 17.74 18.88 8.51
N LEU A 92 17.10 18.02 9.31
CA LEU A 92 17.34 17.95 10.76
C LEU A 92 18.58 17.11 11.13
N MET A 93 18.91 16.08 10.34
CA MET A 93 19.90 15.06 10.70
C MET A 93 21.11 14.99 9.76
N GLY A 94 21.08 15.71 8.65
CA GLY A 94 22.12 15.70 7.60
C GLY A 94 21.93 14.55 6.59
N TRP A 95 22.45 14.75 5.38
CA TRP A 95 22.39 13.77 4.30
C TRP A 95 23.40 12.63 4.49
N GLN A 96 22.90 11.38 4.44
CA GLN A 96 23.73 10.17 4.39
C GLN A 96 23.37 9.35 3.15
N MET A 97 24.35 9.04 2.31
CA MET A 97 24.16 8.27 1.07
C MET A 97 23.54 6.87 1.31
N ALA A 98 23.89 6.21 2.41
CA ALA A 98 23.32 4.91 2.77
C ALA A 98 21.80 4.99 3.02
N GLY A 99 21.31 6.09 3.59
CA GLY A 99 19.89 6.34 3.81
C GLY A 99 19.11 6.56 2.51
N LEU A 100 19.73 7.14 1.48
CA LEU A 100 19.07 7.41 0.21
C LEU A 100 18.61 6.14 -0.51
N VAL A 101 19.45 5.10 -0.51
CA VAL A 101 19.10 3.80 -1.14
C VAL A 101 17.91 3.14 -0.44
N ALA A 102 17.91 3.16 0.89
CA ALA A 102 16.77 2.64 1.68
C ALA A 102 15.50 3.43 1.39
N TRP A 103 15.59 4.75 1.28
CA TRP A 103 14.48 5.64 0.98
C TRP A 103 13.88 5.40 -0.41
N VAL A 104 14.72 5.26 -1.44
CA VAL A 104 14.28 4.94 -2.82
C VAL A 104 13.59 3.58 -2.88
N ARG A 105 14.13 2.58 -2.17
CA ARG A 105 13.48 1.26 -2.06
C ARG A 105 12.12 1.36 -1.39
N LEU A 106 12.01 2.12 -0.31
CA LEU A 106 10.74 2.33 0.40
C LEU A 106 9.69 2.98 -0.53
N ILE A 107 10.07 4.00 -1.30
CA ILE A 107 9.19 4.63 -2.28
C ILE A 107 8.76 3.61 -3.34
N ALA A 108 9.70 2.88 -3.93
CA ALA A 108 9.41 1.92 -4.99
C ALA A 108 8.47 0.80 -4.53
N THR A 109 8.71 0.23 -3.33
CA THR A 109 7.84 -0.80 -2.75
C THR A 109 6.46 -0.25 -2.40
N SER A 110 6.37 0.98 -1.88
CA SER A 110 5.11 1.64 -1.58
C SER A 110 4.27 1.93 -2.83
N VAL A 111 4.91 2.36 -3.92
CA VAL A 111 4.23 2.57 -5.21
C VAL A 111 3.75 1.23 -5.79
N ALA A 112 4.57 0.18 -5.73
CA ALA A 112 4.18 -1.15 -6.17
C ALA A 112 3.00 -1.70 -5.35
N LEU A 113 3.03 -1.54 -4.03
CA LEU A 113 1.93 -1.90 -3.13
C LEU A 113 0.65 -1.15 -3.52
N GLY A 114 0.73 0.16 -3.70
CA GLY A 114 -0.40 1.00 -4.14
C GLY A 114 -0.98 0.52 -5.47
N ALA A 115 -0.15 0.22 -6.46
CA ALA A 115 -0.59 -0.27 -7.76
C ALA A 115 -1.33 -1.62 -7.66
N VAL A 116 -0.87 -2.54 -6.83
CA VAL A 116 -1.54 -3.83 -6.58
C VAL A 116 -2.93 -3.61 -6.00
N PHE A 117 -3.06 -2.76 -4.99
CA PHE A 117 -4.36 -2.50 -4.36
C PHE A 117 -5.29 -1.64 -5.24
N VAL A 118 -4.77 -0.78 -6.10
CA VAL A 118 -5.54 -0.13 -7.17
C VAL A 118 -6.10 -1.18 -8.13
N ALA A 119 -5.29 -2.14 -8.57
CA ALA A 119 -5.75 -3.22 -9.45
C ALA A 119 -6.84 -4.08 -8.79
N LEU A 120 -6.67 -4.44 -7.51
CA LEU A 120 -7.68 -5.17 -6.73
C LEU A 120 -8.98 -4.36 -6.60
N GLY A 121 -8.90 -3.08 -6.28
CA GLY A 121 -10.06 -2.20 -6.18
C GLY A 121 -10.81 -2.06 -7.49
N LEU A 122 -10.10 -1.92 -8.61
CA LEU A 122 -10.69 -1.91 -9.95
C LEU A 122 -11.33 -3.25 -10.31
N ALA A 123 -10.71 -4.38 -9.94
CA ALA A 123 -11.28 -5.70 -10.17
C ALA A 123 -12.60 -5.89 -9.38
N VAL A 124 -12.63 -5.46 -8.12
CA VAL A 124 -13.86 -5.42 -7.31
C VAL A 124 -14.91 -4.53 -7.97
N SER A 125 -14.51 -3.32 -8.38
CA SER A 125 -15.39 -2.36 -9.06
C SER A 125 -15.98 -2.92 -10.35
N ALA A 126 -15.18 -3.66 -11.12
CA ALA A 126 -15.64 -4.30 -12.37
C ALA A 126 -16.59 -5.49 -12.13
N SER A 127 -16.50 -6.13 -10.97
CA SER A 127 -17.30 -7.32 -10.63
C SER A 127 -18.67 -6.99 -10.03
N THR A 128 -18.93 -5.73 -9.70
CA THR A 128 -20.14 -5.25 -9.04
C THR A 128 -20.84 -4.17 -9.85
N ALA A 129 -22.18 -4.15 -9.80
CA ALA A 129 -22.98 -3.11 -10.44
C ALA A 129 -23.42 -2.00 -9.45
N ARG A 130 -23.05 -2.12 -8.18
CA ARG A 130 -23.44 -1.19 -7.11
C ARG A 130 -22.21 -0.73 -6.34
N SER A 131 -22.06 0.57 -6.21
CA SER A 131 -20.96 1.23 -5.50
C SER A 131 -20.86 0.79 -4.03
N GLY A 132 -22.00 0.71 -3.33
CA GLY A 132 -22.04 0.26 -1.95
C GLY A 132 -21.53 -1.17 -1.73
N THR A 133 -21.85 -2.09 -2.65
CA THR A 133 -21.33 -3.47 -2.61
C THR A 133 -19.83 -3.50 -2.88
N ALA A 134 -19.35 -2.72 -3.85
CA ALA A 134 -17.94 -2.59 -4.15
C ALA A 134 -17.16 -2.04 -2.94
N ALA A 135 -17.69 -1.02 -2.26
CA ALA A 135 -17.10 -0.46 -1.05
C ALA A 135 -16.99 -1.49 0.08
N ALA A 136 -18.04 -2.25 0.34
CA ALA A 136 -18.05 -3.29 1.37
C ALA A 136 -17.01 -4.38 1.10
N ILE A 137 -16.89 -4.83 -0.16
CA ILE A 137 -15.87 -5.82 -0.57
C ILE A 137 -14.47 -5.23 -0.45
N ALA A 138 -14.25 -3.99 -0.86
CA ALA A 138 -12.95 -3.32 -0.77
C ALA A 138 -12.48 -3.19 0.68
N ILE A 139 -13.37 -2.76 1.59
CA ILE A 139 -13.08 -2.69 3.03
C ILE A 139 -12.81 -4.09 3.60
N GLY A 140 -13.61 -5.09 3.21
CA GLY A 140 -13.41 -6.48 3.61
C GLY A 140 -12.05 -7.03 3.17
N LEU A 141 -11.64 -6.76 1.93
CA LEU A 141 -10.30 -7.12 1.42
C LEU A 141 -9.18 -6.45 2.23
N TRP A 142 -9.32 -5.16 2.52
CA TRP A 142 -8.34 -4.45 3.34
C TRP A 142 -8.22 -5.09 4.74
N LEU A 143 -9.34 -5.38 5.39
CA LEU A 143 -9.35 -6.03 6.71
C LEU A 143 -8.69 -7.41 6.67
N VAL A 144 -8.98 -8.21 5.64
CA VAL A 144 -8.40 -9.56 5.50
C VAL A 144 -6.90 -9.51 5.25
N PHE A 145 -6.47 -8.74 4.24
CA PHE A 145 -5.06 -8.75 3.83
C PHE A 145 -4.15 -7.94 4.73
N VAL A 146 -4.64 -6.88 5.36
CA VAL A 146 -3.80 -5.98 6.14
C VAL A 146 -3.93 -6.22 7.64
N VAL A 147 -5.14 -6.48 8.13
CA VAL A 147 -5.37 -6.61 9.58
C VAL A 147 -5.40 -8.07 10.03
N LEU A 148 -6.27 -8.90 9.39
CA LEU A 148 -6.45 -10.28 9.84
C LEU A 148 -5.23 -11.16 9.55
N TYR A 149 -4.52 -10.91 8.44
CA TYR A 149 -3.31 -11.65 8.11
C TYR A 149 -2.21 -11.40 9.14
N ASP A 150 -2.01 -10.14 9.53
CA ASP A 150 -1.01 -9.75 10.55
C ASP A 150 -1.35 -10.34 11.93
N LEU A 151 -2.63 -10.26 12.32
CA LEU A 151 -3.12 -10.88 13.55
C LEU A 151 -2.99 -12.41 13.54
N ALA A 152 -3.23 -13.05 12.40
CA ALA A 152 -3.08 -14.48 12.24
C ALA A 152 -1.62 -14.93 12.37
N LEU A 153 -0.67 -14.16 11.79
CA LEU A 153 0.76 -14.42 11.97
C LEU A 153 1.18 -14.28 13.43
N LEU A 154 0.75 -13.22 14.10
CA LEU A 154 1.03 -13.00 15.51
C LEU A 154 0.46 -14.13 16.38
N GLY A 155 -0.79 -14.52 16.13
CA GLY A 155 -1.44 -15.63 16.84
C GLY A 155 -0.71 -16.95 16.63
N ALA A 156 -0.26 -17.24 15.41
CA ALA A 156 0.49 -18.44 15.09
C ALA A 156 1.86 -18.49 15.81
N VAL A 157 2.57 -17.36 15.88
CA VAL A 157 3.84 -17.26 16.61
C VAL A 157 3.65 -17.48 18.10
N ILE A 158 2.60 -16.89 18.68
CA ILE A 158 2.28 -17.07 20.11
C ILE A 158 1.91 -18.52 20.41
N ALA A 159 1.12 -19.16 19.55
CA ALA A 159 0.70 -20.55 19.73
C ALA A 159 1.86 -21.56 19.61
N ASP A 160 2.84 -21.26 18.77
CA ASP A 160 3.99 -22.15 18.49
C ASP A 160 5.09 -22.09 19.58
N ASN A 161 5.06 -21.11 20.49
CA ASN A 161 6.07 -20.90 21.55
C ASN A 161 7.54 -21.00 21.07
N GLY A 162 7.83 -20.57 19.83
CA GLY A 162 9.16 -20.64 19.24
C GLY A 162 9.57 -22.02 18.70
N GLY A 163 8.61 -22.89 18.42
CA GLY A 163 8.80 -24.23 17.88
C GLY A 163 9.18 -24.29 16.39
N ALA A 164 8.79 -25.38 15.73
CA ALA A 164 9.16 -25.65 14.35
C ALA A 164 8.51 -24.66 13.36
N PHE A 165 7.29 -24.20 13.63
CA PHE A 165 6.58 -23.24 12.77
C PHE A 165 7.32 -21.89 12.70
N THR A 166 7.71 -21.34 13.86
CA THR A 166 8.43 -20.07 13.94
C THR A 166 9.79 -20.12 13.24
N LYS A 167 10.44 -21.26 13.22
CA LYS A 167 11.78 -21.40 12.60
C LYS A 167 11.74 -21.71 11.11
N SER A 168 10.76 -22.46 10.64
CA SER A 168 10.73 -22.96 9.26
C SER A 168 9.71 -22.31 8.34
N VAL A 169 8.54 -22.00 8.83
CA VAL A 169 7.41 -21.50 8.02
C VAL A 169 7.22 -19.99 8.15
N PHE A 170 7.40 -19.45 9.34
CA PHE A 170 7.19 -18.03 9.63
C PHE A 170 7.98 -17.08 8.71
N PRO A 171 9.28 -17.31 8.40
CA PRO A 171 10.03 -16.43 7.49
C PRO A 171 9.39 -16.33 6.10
N TRP A 172 8.82 -17.42 5.60
CA TRP A 172 8.14 -17.46 4.29
C TRP A 172 6.78 -16.76 4.31
N LEU A 173 6.05 -16.92 5.42
CA LEU A 173 4.76 -16.22 5.59
C LEU A 173 4.95 -14.71 5.75
N VAL A 174 6.00 -14.27 6.42
CA VAL A 174 6.34 -12.84 6.51
C VAL A 174 6.68 -12.27 5.13
N LEU A 175 7.37 -13.02 4.27
CA LEU A 175 7.64 -12.61 2.89
C LEU A 175 6.36 -12.56 2.01
N ALA A 176 5.35 -13.35 2.34
CA ALA A 176 4.06 -13.35 1.65
C ALA A 176 3.08 -12.30 2.21
N ASN A 177 3.43 -11.66 3.32
CA ASN A 177 2.63 -10.57 3.89
C ASN A 177 2.69 -9.36 2.95
N PRO A 178 1.57 -8.82 2.49
CA PRO A 178 1.53 -7.59 1.71
C PRO A 178 1.87 -6.34 2.55
N ALA A 179 2.03 -6.51 3.86
CA ALA A 179 2.37 -5.47 4.81
C ALA A 179 3.88 -5.40 5.10
#